data_5b335b16d9624e9f5aac9facd2cbe76a
#
_entry.id   5b335b16d9624e9f5aac9facd2cbe76a
#
_cell.length_a   1.000
_cell.length_b   1.000
_cell.length_c   1.000
_cell.angle_alpha   90.00
_cell.angle_beta   90.00
_cell.angle_gamma   90.00
#
_symmetry.space_group_name_H-M   'P 1'
#
loop_
_entity.id
_entity.type
_entity.pdbx_description
1 polymer ?
#
loop_
_entity_poly.entity_id
_entity_poly.type
_entity_poly.pdbx_seq_one_letter_code
_entity_poly.pdbx_strand_id
1 'polypeptide(L)'
;MRRSIFLLLTALLVGVLGAACAVPMDDGAAMSCTDALGCVEVAADEPVTIASMNVLSGPVSFLGLDQTGAIEIAIDDFGDLLGHEIALVSEDSQCSAEGGQSAAQKVAANSSVVGALGTACSSAGTAALPIIHEAGLSMISASNTSPTLTEPDPEKGGVWQPGYYRTAHNDLFQGRLAGEFAYNQLGARTAATIHDGSPYADSLQQVMADVFTELGGRITYQGAVNVGDTEMLPILTEIATDPPDILFYPIFQPEVNFVTAQIKDVAGLEDTILMGADAAFSSDITANTGEAILGLYLTSPLVQGEAYDELLAKWDAKFGGLPPSAFHAHSYDATMMLLQAIESVAQDDGAGNLLIGKQAIRDALSAVEGFPGITGNLACGETGDCATGEALAVYQINDMEAWPPELVNLE
;
A
#
# COMPACT_ATOMS: atom_id res chain seq x y z
N MET A 1 36.26 46.32 92.27
CA MET A 1 37.70 46.71 92.15
C MET A 1 38.40 45.69 91.25
N ARG A 2 39.28 46.21 90.41
CA ARG A 2 40.20 45.56 89.45
C ARG A 2 39.64 45.22 88.08
N ARG A 3 40.03 46.15 87.19
CA ARG A 3 40.02 46.02 85.71
C ARG A 3 41.12 45.07 85.26
N SER A 4 40.90 44.26 84.28
CA SER A 4 41.98 43.69 83.48
C SER A 4 41.60 43.81 82.02
N ILE A 5 42.46 44.44 81.28
CA ILE A 5 42.46 44.74 79.87
C ILE A 5 43.01 43.51 79.14
N PHE A 6 42.34 42.98 78.17
CA PHE A 6 42.88 41.99 77.22
C PHE A 6 42.91 42.57 75.80
N LEU A 7 44.09 42.67 75.23
CA LEU A 7 44.36 43.04 73.86
C LEU A 7 43.85 41.98 72.90
N LEU A 8 43.13 42.45 71.92
CA LEU A 8 42.78 41.62 70.74
C LEU A 8 43.81 41.88 69.63
N LEU A 9 44.50 40.80 69.25
CA LEU A 9 45.26 40.73 67.99
C LEU A 9 44.27 40.29 66.85
N THR A 10 44.08 41.23 65.89
CA THR A 10 43.34 40.93 64.63
C THR A 10 44.32 40.36 63.61
N ALA A 11 44.14 39.10 63.25
CA ALA A 11 44.81 38.51 62.12
C ALA A 11 43.90 38.67 60.84
N LEU A 12 44.45 39.39 59.89
CA LEU A 12 43.82 39.58 58.59
C LEU A 12 44.03 38.36 57.69
N LEU A 13 43.00 37.55 57.47
CA LEU A 13 42.99 36.49 56.45
C LEU A 13 42.49 37.08 55.12
N VAL A 14 43.38 37.19 54.14
CA VAL A 14 43.02 37.50 52.76
C VAL A 14 42.49 36.25 52.08
N GLY A 15 41.17 36.15 51.97
CA GLY A 15 40.50 35.09 51.18
C GLY A 15 40.53 35.47 49.70
N VAL A 16 41.27 34.69 48.91
CA VAL A 16 41.19 34.72 47.43
C VAL A 16 39.90 34.04 47.01
N LEU A 17 38.87 34.78 46.66
CA LEU A 17 37.69 34.26 45.98
C LEU A 17 38.06 33.92 44.52
N GLY A 18 38.28 32.64 44.27
CA GLY A 18 38.28 32.10 42.92
C GLY A 18 36.86 32.18 42.35
N ALA A 19 36.61 33.12 41.44
CA ALA A 19 35.42 33.10 40.60
C ALA A 19 35.53 31.92 39.65
N ALA A 20 34.88 30.79 39.99
CA ALA A 20 34.57 29.75 39.03
C ALA A 20 33.57 30.35 38.05
N CYS A 21 34.01 30.64 36.83
CA CYS A 21 33.12 30.86 35.70
C CYS A 21 32.39 29.52 35.49
N ALA A 22 31.17 29.37 36.02
CA ALA A 22 30.24 28.40 35.53
C ALA A 22 29.90 28.84 34.08
N VAL A 23 30.39 28.07 33.12
CA VAL A 23 29.90 28.14 31.76
C VAL A 23 28.40 27.75 31.88
N PRO A 24 27.46 28.59 31.44
CA PRO A 24 26.10 28.14 31.36
C PRO A 24 26.13 26.91 30.46
N MET A 25 25.73 25.74 30.95
CA MET A 25 25.24 24.70 30.09
C MET A 25 24.04 25.33 29.38
N ASP A 26 24.15 25.45 28.09
CA ASP A 26 23.02 25.73 27.24
C ASP A 26 22.08 24.54 27.48
N ASP A 27 21.09 24.69 28.36
CA ASP A 27 19.97 23.79 28.45
C ASP A 27 19.31 23.91 27.07
N GLY A 28 19.62 22.99 26.16
CA GLY A 28 19.06 22.93 24.81
C GLY A 28 17.60 23.23 24.93
N ALA A 29 17.15 24.29 24.26
CA ALA A 29 15.75 24.69 24.34
C ALA A 29 14.92 23.51 23.96
N ALA A 30 14.11 23.00 24.91
CA ALA A 30 13.26 21.84 24.67
C ALA A 30 12.47 22.10 23.39
N MET A 31 12.59 21.20 22.41
CA MET A 31 11.80 21.29 21.17
C MET A 31 10.33 21.35 21.54
N SER A 32 9.58 22.25 20.93
CA SER A 32 8.15 22.37 21.16
C SER A 32 7.38 22.07 19.91
N CYS A 33 6.41 21.17 19.99
CA CYS A 33 5.53 20.87 18.87
C CYS A 33 4.67 22.08 18.50
N THR A 34 4.85 22.58 17.26
CA THR A 34 4.03 23.64 16.66
C THR A 34 3.24 23.15 15.44
N ASP A 35 3.33 21.85 15.12
CA ASP A 35 2.63 21.24 14.01
C ASP A 35 1.11 21.17 14.25
N ALA A 36 0.33 21.48 13.22
CA ALA A 36 -1.13 21.61 13.30
C ALA A 36 -1.84 20.29 13.67
N LEU A 37 -1.25 19.13 13.29
CA LEU A 37 -1.76 17.79 13.58
C LEU A 37 -1.03 17.14 14.77
N GLY A 38 -0.15 17.89 15.44
CA GLY A 38 0.68 17.38 16.52
C GLY A 38 1.96 16.73 16.03
N CYS A 39 2.79 16.32 16.98
CA CYS A 39 4.10 15.73 16.72
C CYS A 39 4.21 14.37 17.41
N VAL A 40 5.12 13.56 16.90
CA VAL A 40 5.65 12.37 17.60
C VAL A 40 7.03 12.74 18.13
N GLU A 41 7.25 12.49 19.42
CA GLU A 41 8.56 12.63 20.08
C GLU A 41 9.23 11.26 20.09
N VAL A 42 10.51 11.20 19.66
CA VAL A 42 11.32 9.99 19.69
C VAL A 42 12.53 10.28 20.56
N ALA A 43 12.68 9.58 21.67
CA ALA A 43 13.83 9.73 22.55
C ALA A 43 15.10 9.14 21.92
N ALA A 44 16.27 9.60 22.34
CA ALA A 44 17.57 9.22 21.75
C ALA A 44 17.87 7.73 21.68
N ASP A 45 17.22 6.91 22.54
CA ASP A 45 17.35 5.46 22.61
C ASP A 45 16.12 4.70 22.13
N GLU A 46 15.13 5.41 21.55
CA GLU A 46 13.91 4.83 20.98
C GLU A 46 13.99 4.77 19.45
N PRO A 47 13.37 3.75 18.82
CA PRO A 47 13.30 3.67 17.36
C PRO A 47 12.26 4.65 16.79
N VAL A 48 12.44 5.05 15.54
CA VAL A 48 11.38 5.66 14.73
C VAL A 48 10.42 4.56 14.31
N THR A 49 9.16 4.63 14.75
CA THR A 49 8.18 3.56 14.53
C THR A 49 7.25 3.90 13.38
N ILE A 50 7.20 3.03 12.37
CA ILE A 50 6.19 3.05 11.30
C ILE A 50 5.26 1.86 11.44
N ALA A 51 4.07 1.95 10.88
CA ALA A 51 3.10 0.85 10.91
C ALA A 51 2.84 0.28 9.52
N SER A 52 2.48 -1.02 9.46
CA SER A 52 1.91 -1.68 8.28
C SER A 52 0.51 -2.19 8.61
N MET A 53 -0.45 -1.99 7.68
CA MET A 53 -1.83 -2.46 7.79
C MET A 53 -2.17 -3.38 6.62
N ASN A 54 -1.28 -4.28 6.26
CA ASN A 54 -1.49 -5.24 5.17
C ASN A 54 -2.33 -6.45 5.60
N VAL A 55 -2.77 -7.26 4.62
CA VAL A 55 -3.46 -8.52 4.92
C VAL A 55 -2.43 -9.59 5.27
N LEU A 56 -2.49 -10.10 6.50
CA LEU A 56 -1.51 -11.09 7.00
C LEU A 56 -2.10 -12.49 7.18
N SER A 57 -3.41 -12.62 7.09
CA SER A 57 -4.11 -13.89 7.25
C SER A 57 -5.21 -14.08 6.20
N GLY A 58 -5.69 -15.33 6.07
CA GLY A 58 -6.75 -15.69 5.13
C GLY A 58 -6.25 -16.01 3.71
N PRO A 59 -7.19 -16.26 2.77
CA PRO A 59 -6.88 -16.74 1.41
C PRO A 59 -6.04 -15.78 0.57
N VAL A 60 -6.12 -14.47 0.85
CA VAL A 60 -5.40 -13.42 0.13
C VAL A 60 -4.16 -12.90 0.88
N SER A 61 -3.68 -13.63 1.89
CA SER A 61 -2.49 -13.25 2.67
C SER A 61 -1.23 -13.12 1.81
N PHE A 62 -1.13 -13.82 0.69
CA PHE A 62 -0.03 -13.68 -0.28
C PHE A 62 0.20 -12.21 -0.67
N LEU A 63 -0.88 -11.43 -0.87
CA LEU A 63 -0.82 -10.03 -1.25
C LEU A 63 -0.18 -9.16 -0.16
N GLY A 64 -0.52 -9.41 1.10
CA GLY A 64 0.06 -8.67 2.23
C GLY A 64 1.46 -9.12 2.60
N LEU A 65 1.78 -10.40 2.43
CA LEU A 65 3.14 -10.93 2.64
C LEU A 65 4.11 -10.40 1.59
N ASP A 66 3.68 -10.30 0.32
CA ASP A 66 4.40 -9.66 -0.76
C ASP A 66 4.82 -8.23 -0.40
N GLN A 67 3.88 -7.45 0.10
CA GLN A 67 4.11 -6.05 0.47
C GLN A 67 4.93 -5.91 1.75
N THR A 68 4.63 -6.69 2.79
CA THR A 68 5.33 -6.61 4.07
C THR A 68 6.79 -7.02 3.92
N GLY A 69 7.09 -8.05 3.12
CA GLY A 69 8.46 -8.43 2.82
C GLY A 69 9.25 -7.31 2.14
N ALA A 70 8.63 -6.57 1.22
CA ALA A 70 9.27 -5.43 0.58
C ALA A 70 9.46 -4.23 1.52
N ILE A 71 8.53 -4.00 2.48
CA ILE A 71 8.73 -3.02 3.56
C ILE A 71 9.98 -3.35 4.37
N GLU A 72 10.14 -4.62 4.75
CA GLU A 72 11.31 -5.06 5.52
C GLU A 72 12.63 -4.88 4.73
N ILE A 73 12.63 -5.15 3.43
CA ILE A 73 13.80 -4.92 2.57
C ILE A 73 14.11 -3.43 2.47
N ALA A 74 13.08 -2.58 2.30
CA ALA A 74 13.25 -1.14 2.22
C ALA A 74 13.81 -0.54 3.52
N ILE A 75 13.37 -1.04 4.68
CA ILE A 75 13.93 -0.65 5.99
C ILE A 75 15.39 -1.06 6.10
N ASP A 76 15.74 -2.29 5.71
CA ASP A 76 17.12 -2.77 5.72
C ASP A 76 18.02 -1.91 4.81
N ASP A 77 17.53 -1.53 3.64
CA ASP A 77 18.25 -0.69 2.67
C ASP A 77 18.38 0.77 3.13
N PHE A 78 17.36 1.30 3.80
CA PHE A 78 17.37 2.67 4.34
C PHE A 78 18.37 2.79 5.51
N GLY A 79 18.43 1.77 6.35
CA GLY A 79 19.24 1.75 7.56
C GLY A 79 18.65 2.61 8.68
N ASP A 80 19.51 3.37 9.37
CA ASP A 80 19.08 4.23 10.48
C ASP A 80 18.52 5.57 9.97
N LEU A 81 17.42 6.03 10.56
CA LEU A 81 16.85 7.35 10.31
C LEU A 81 17.40 8.33 11.37
N LEU A 82 18.32 9.20 10.95
CA LEU A 82 19.00 10.17 11.83
C LEU A 82 19.64 9.54 13.08
N GLY A 83 20.11 8.30 12.95
CA GLY A 83 20.76 7.54 14.03
C GLY A 83 19.82 6.70 14.89
N HIS A 84 18.53 6.63 14.53
CA HIS A 84 17.53 5.77 15.16
C HIS A 84 17.24 4.55 14.30
N GLU A 85 17.15 3.38 14.92
CA GLU A 85 16.60 2.20 14.24
C GLU A 85 15.16 2.46 13.79
N ILE A 86 14.74 1.82 12.70
CA ILE A 86 13.36 1.89 12.23
C ILE A 86 12.62 0.64 12.71
N ALA A 87 11.56 0.84 13.50
CA ALA A 87 10.69 -0.23 13.96
C ALA A 87 9.43 -0.32 13.12
N LEU A 88 9.07 -1.55 12.71
CA LEU A 88 7.83 -1.84 11.99
C LEU A 88 6.82 -2.52 12.93
N VAL A 89 5.64 -1.92 13.08
CA VAL A 89 4.48 -2.54 13.74
C VAL A 89 3.49 -2.99 12.67
N SER A 90 3.15 -4.28 12.64
CA SER A 90 2.27 -4.84 11.63
C SER A 90 0.91 -5.22 12.22
N GLU A 91 -0.17 -4.72 11.60
CA GLU A 91 -1.55 -5.02 11.94
C GLU A 91 -2.25 -5.68 10.76
N ASP A 92 -3.00 -6.74 11.02
CA ASP A 92 -3.70 -7.49 9.98
C ASP A 92 -5.02 -6.81 9.60
N SER A 93 -5.15 -6.37 8.36
CA SER A 93 -6.38 -5.79 7.81
C SER A 93 -7.37 -6.82 7.26
N GLN A 94 -7.00 -8.10 7.20
CA GLN A 94 -7.84 -9.22 6.74
C GLN A 94 -8.51 -9.00 5.37
N CYS A 95 -8.03 -8.06 4.56
CA CYS A 95 -8.64 -7.67 3.28
C CYS A 95 -10.14 -7.28 3.42
N SER A 96 -10.55 -6.81 4.58
CA SER A 96 -11.96 -6.50 4.88
C SER A 96 -12.13 -5.12 5.50
N ALA A 97 -13.34 -4.56 5.42
CA ALA A 97 -13.65 -3.28 6.04
C ALA A 97 -13.48 -3.32 7.57
N GLU A 98 -13.94 -4.39 8.21
CA GLU A 98 -13.82 -4.59 9.66
C GLU A 98 -12.36 -4.75 10.10
N GLY A 99 -11.58 -5.52 9.33
CA GLY A 99 -10.15 -5.69 9.60
C GLY A 99 -9.38 -4.38 9.41
N GLY A 100 -9.64 -3.66 8.32
CA GLY A 100 -9.06 -2.34 8.05
C GLY A 100 -9.36 -1.32 9.14
N GLN A 101 -10.63 -1.26 9.60
CA GLN A 101 -11.05 -0.43 10.72
C GLN A 101 -10.29 -0.79 12.00
N SER A 102 -10.21 -2.09 12.33
CA SER A 102 -9.53 -2.57 13.53
C SER A 102 -8.03 -2.26 13.50
N ALA A 103 -7.36 -2.51 12.37
CA ALA A 103 -5.95 -2.21 12.18
C ALA A 103 -5.67 -0.71 12.33
N ALA A 104 -6.48 0.14 11.68
CA ALA A 104 -6.35 1.59 11.77
C ALA A 104 -6.55 2.12 13.19
N GLN A 105 -7.51 1.57 13.95
CA GLN A 105 -7.73 1.95 15.35
C GLN A 105 -6.51 1.64 16.22
N LYS A 106 -5.87 0.49 16.04
CA LYS A 106 -4.66 0.12 16.78
C LYS A 106 -3.47 1.00 16.42
N VAL A 107 -3.29 1.28 15.12
CA VAL A 107 -2.25 2.18 14.62
C VAL A 107 -2.46 3.59 15.17
N ALA A 108 -3.68 4.13 15.10
CA ALA A 108 -4.03 5.45 15.62
C ALA A 108 -3.87 5.58 17.14
N ALA A 109 -4.07 4.49 17.88
CA ALA A 109 -3.90 4.45 19.34
C ALA A 109 -2.42 4.36 19.78
N ASN A 110 -1.52 3.99 18.88
CA ASN A 110 -0.09 3.91 19.16
C ASN A 110 0.58 5.27 18.91
N SER A 111 0.86 6.00 20.00
CA SER A 111 1.44 7.35 19.93
C SER A 111 2.85 7.42 19.38
N SER A 112 3.58 6.29 19.30
CA SER A 112 4.92 6.21 18.74
C SER A 112 4.92 6.13 17.21
N VAL A 113 3.78 5.82 16.57
CA VAL A 113 3.71 5.67 15.11
C VAL A 113 3.75 7.03 14.44
N VAL A 114 4.70 7.20 13.52
CA VAL A 114 4.89 8.44 12.75
C VAL A 114 4.19 8.43 11.39
N GLY A 115 3.94 7.25 10.82
CA GLY A 115 3.27 7.06 9.54
C GLY A 115 2.92 5.61 9.29
N ALA A 116 2.07 5.34 8.30
CA ALA A 116 1.56 4.01 8.01
C ALA A 116 1.72 3.61 6.54
N LEU A 117 1.91 2.32 6.30
CA LEU A 117 1.94 1.66 4.99
C LEU A 117 0.76 0.71 4.86
N GLY A 118 0.22 0.59 3.67
CA GLY A 118 -0.96 -0.23 3.41
C GLY A 118 -2.22 0.64 3.23
N THR A 119 -3.41 0.09 3.23
CA THR A 119 -3.73 -1.34 3.28
C THR A 119 -3.46 -2.04 1.95
N ALA A 120 -3.53 -3.39 1.92
CA ALA A 120 -3.39 -4.11 0.65
C ALA A 120 -4.69 -4.10 -0.18
N CYS A 121 -5.85 -4.10 0.45
CA CYS A 121 -7.15 -4.18 -0.22
C CYS A 121 -7.93 -2.87 -0.08
N SER A 122 -8.58 -2.43 -1.16
CA SER A 122 -9.34 -1.16 -1.19
C SER A 122 -10.50 -1.10 -0.19
N SER A 123 -11.15 -2.24 0.13
CA SER A 123 -12.18 -2.33 1.17
C SER A 123 -11.65 -1.97 2.56
N ALA A 124 -10.47 -2.51 2.90
CA ALA A 124 -9.79 -2.19 4.14
C ALA A 124 -9.32 -0.72 4.16
N GLY A 125 -8.80 -0.21 3.03
CA GLY A 125 -8.40 1.18 2.87
C GLY A 125 -9.53 2.16 3.10
N THR A 126 -10.69 1.91 2.48
CA THR A 126 -11.89 2.73 2.65
C THR A 126 -12.30 2.87 4.13
N ALA A 127 -12.23 1.78 4.88
CA ALA A 127 -12.57 1.79 6.31
C ALA A 127 -11.48 2.39 7.21
N ALA A 128 -10.21 2.26 6.82
CA ALA A 128 -9.07 2.79 7.57
C ALA A 128 -8.90 4.31 7.43
N LEU A 129 -9.18 4.86 6.23
CA LEU A 129 -8.91 6.25 5.87
C LEU A 129 -9.43 7.29 6.87
N PRO A 130 -10.71 7.28 7.31
CA PRO A 130 -11.21 8.28 8.26
C PRO A 130 -10.44 8.26 9.58
N ILE A 131 -10.06 7.08 10.05
CA ILE A 131 -9.38 6.88 11.35
C ILE A 131 -7.95 7.41 11.29
N ILE A 132 -7.22 7.06 10.23
CA ILE A 132 -5.85 7.53 10.00
C ILE A 132 -5.82 9.05 9.79
N HIS A 133 -6.80 9.58 9.05
CA HIS A 133 -6.95 11.02 8.86
C HIS A 133 -7.17 11.76 10.19
N GLU A 134 -8.14 11.30 11.02
CA GLU A 134 -8.45 11.88 12.33
C GLU A 134 -7.27 11.80 13.31
N ALA A 135 -6.46 10.73 13.22
CA ALA A 135 -5.23 10.59 14.00
C ALA A 135 -4.09 11.53 13.54
N GLY A 136 -4.30 12.26 12.44
CA GLY A 136 -3.30 13.13 11.84
C GLY A 136 -2.19 12.38 11.09
N LEU A 137 -2.25 11.06 10.98
CA LEU A 137 -1.23 10.24 10.33
C LEU A 137 -1.33 10.32 8.81
N SER A 138 -0.22 10.03 8.14
CA SER A 138 -0.17 9.74 6.70
C SER A 138 -0.17 8.24 6.47
N MET A 139 -0.79 7.80 5.36
CA MET A 139 -0.85 6.41 4.93
C MET A 139 -0.51 6.32 3.44
N ILE A 140 0.43 5.44 3.08
CA ILE A 140 0.77 5.16 1.68
C ILE A 140 0.43 3.72 1.36
N SER A 141 -0.46 3.49 0.41
CA SER A 141 -0.81 2.15 -0.06
C SER A 141 -0.04 1.77 -1.31
N ALA A 142 0.40 0.54 -1.36
CA ALA A 142 1.08 -0.05 -2.50
C ALA A 142 0.13 -0.77 -3.48
N SER A 143 -1.11 -1.06 -3.08
CA SER A 143 -2.03 -1.87 -3.89
C SER A 143 -3.52 -1.53 -3.74
N ASN A 144 -3.87 -0.42 -3.12
CA ASN A 144 -5.24 0.07 -3.15
C ASN A 144 -5.51 0.79 -4.49
N THR A 145 -6.08 0.10 -5.44
CA THR A 145 -6.23 0.59 -6.81
C THR A 145 -7.57 1.25 -7.11
N SER A 146 -8.61 1.02 -6.27
CA SER A 146 -9.93 1.61 -6.49
C SER A 146 -9.88 3.13 -6.70
N PRO A 147 -10.54 3.67 -7.74
CA PRO A 147 -10.60 5.11 -8.01
C PRO A 147 -11.24 5.90 -6.87
N THR A 148 -12.15 5.29 -6.10
CA THR A 148 -12.88 5.96 -5.02
C THR A 148 -11.97 6.47 -3.91
N LEU A 149 -10.79 5.86 -3.71
CA LEU A 149 -9.84 6.21 -2.67
C LEU A 149 -9.10 7.52 -2.92
N THR A 150 -9.07 7.99 -4.17
CA THR A 150 -8.46 9.26 -4.60
C THR A 150 -9.46 10.20 -5.26
N GLU A 151 -10.76 9.87 -5.27
CA GLU A 151 -11.84 10.76 -5.68
C GLU A 151 -12.28 11.59 -4.46
N PRO A 152 -12.16 12.94 -4.51
CA PRO A 152 -12.54 13.79 -3.38
C PRO A 152 -14.04 14.09 -3.32
N ASP A 153 -14.79 13.83 -4.38
CA ASP A 153 -16.22 14.15 -4.49
C ASP A 153 -17.08 12.96 -3.99
N PRO A 154 -17.75 13.08 -2.82
CA PRO A 154 -18.63 12.01 -2.32
C PRO A 154 -19.84 11.71 -3.24
N GLU A 155 -20.28 12.68 -4.07
CA GLU A 155 -21.36 12.45 -5.02
C GLU A 155 -20.95 11.50 -6.16
N LYS A 156 -19.63 11.36 -6.37
CA LYS A 156 -19.04 10.39 -7.30
C LYS A 156 -18.56 9.10 -6.60
N GLY A 157 -18.95 8.90 -5.35
CA GLY A 157 -18.53 7.74 -4.54
C GLY A 157 -17.14 7.90 -3.93
N GLY A 158 -16.56 9.10 -3.95
CA GLY A 158 -15.24 9.36 -3.41
C GLY A 158 -15.19 9.25 -1.89
N VAL A 159 -14.09 8.71 -1.39
CA VAL A 159 -13.80 8.54 0.04
C VAL A 159 -12.43 9.09 0.43
N TRP A 160 -11.78 9.79 -0.47
CA TRP A 160 -10.45 10.36 -0.22
C TRP A 160 -10.42 11.23 1.04
N GLN A 161 -9.31 11.13 1.75
CA GLN A 161 -9.01 11.94 2.92
C GLN A 161 -7.57 12.49 2.83
N PRO A 162 -7.32 13.73 3.28
CA PRO A 162 -5.97 14.26 3.38
C PRO A 162 -5.03 13.37 4.21
N GLY A 163 -3.85 13.08 3.67
CA GLY A 163 -2.88 12.17 4.26
C GLY A 163 -2.91 10.75 3.68
N TYR A 164 -3.82 10.48 2.74
CA TYR A 164 -3.79 9.26 1.94
C TYR A 164 -2.98 9.44 0.66
N TYR A 165 -2.14 8.46 0.39
CA TYR A 165 -1.32 8.36 -0.83
C TYR A 165 -1.29 6.92 -1.32
N ARG A 166 -0.95 6.72 -2.60
CA ARG A 166 -0.66 5.40 -3.14
C ARG A 166 0.43 5.44 -4.21
N THR A 167 1.27 4.40 -4.22
CA THR A 167 2.23 4.12 -5.28
C THR A 167 1.66 3.18 -6.33
N ALA A 168 0.53 2.53 -6.04
CA ALA A 168 -0.22 1.71 -6.99
C ALA A 168 -0.82 2.57 -8.12
N HIS A 169 -1.06 1.92 -9.25
CA HIS A 169 -1.88 2.48 -10.33
C HIS A 169 -3.34 2.70 -9.88
N ASN A 170 -4.11 3.41 -10.73
CA ASN A 170 -5.53 3.58 -10.55
C ASN A 170 -6.28 2.63 -11.50
N ASP A 171 -7.36 1.99 -11.03
CA ASP A 171 -8.19 1.07 -11.81
C ASP A 171 -8.81 1.70 -13.07
N LEU A 172 -8.83 3.03 -13.17
CA LEU A 172 -9.19 3.73 -14.40
C LEU A 172 -8.25 3.35 -15.57
N PHE A 173 -6.97 3.11 -15.29
CA PHE A 173 -6.00 2.66 -16.29
C PHE A 173 -6.08 1.15 -16.52
N GLN A 174 -6.22 0.36 -15.45
CA GLN A 174 -6.28 -1.09 -15.54
C GLN A 174 -7.56 -1.58 -16.25
N GLY A 175 -8.71 -1.01 -15.89
CA GLY A 175 -9.98 -1.31 -16.57
C GLY A 175 -9.98 -0.91 -18.04
N ARG A 176 -9.34 0.22 -18.37
CA ARG A 176 -9.12 0.61 -19.76
C ARG A 176 -8.28 -0.42 -20.50
N LEU A 177 -7.13 -0.81 -19.96
CA LEU A 177 -6.29 -1.85 -20.56
C LEU A 177 -7.07 -3.14 -20.79
N ALA A 178 -7.86 -3.59 -19.80
CA ALA A 178 -8.67 -4.79 -19.90
C ALA A 178 -9.71 -4.70 -21.04
N GLY A 179 -10.44 -3.58 -21.13
CA GLY A 179 -11.46 -3.35 -22.16
C GLY A 179 -10.86 -3.23 -23.57
N GLU A 180 -9.76 -2.48 -23.71
CA GLU A 180 -9.05 -2.32 -24.98
C GLU A 180 -8.43 -3.65 -25.46
N PHE A 181 -7.82 -4.41 -24.55
CA PHE A 181 -7.24 -5.71 -24.86
C PHE A 181 -8.31 -6.70 -25.30
N ALA A 182 -9.42 -6.81 -24.55
CA ALA A 182 -10.52 -7.68 -24.90
C ALA A 182 -11.09 -7.38 -26.29
N TYR A 183 -11.33 -6.11 -26.60
CA TYR A 183 -11.95 -5.70 -27.86
C TYR A 183 -10.98 -5.72 -29.04
N ASN A 184 -9.75 -5.14 -28.88
CA ASN A 184 -8.82 -4.92 -29.98
C ASN A 184 -7.93 -6.12 -30.26
N GLN A 185 -7.42 -6.79 -29.20
CA GLN A 185 -6.44 -7.87 -29.35
C GLN A 185 -7.12 -9.25 -29.39
N LEU A 186 -8.07 -9.51 -28.49
CA LEU A 186 -8.77 -10.79 -28.48
C LEU A 186 -9.94 -10.83 -29.48
N GLY A 187 -10.36 -9.67 -30.02
CA GLY A 187 -11.45 -9.58 -30.99
C GLY A 187 -12.83 -9.86 -30.39
N ALA A 188 -12.97 -9.83 -29.07
CA ALA A 188 -14.26 -10.01 -28.40
C ALA A 188 -15.25 -8.88 -28.80
N ARG A 189 -16.52 -9.23 -28.92
CA ARG A 189 -17.62 -8.28 -29.22
C ARG A 189 -18.71 -8.31 -28.17
N THR A 190 -18.72 -9.36 -27.35
CA THR A 190 -19.60 -9.53 -26.20
C THR A 190 -18.77 -9.84 -24.97
N ALA A 191 -19.12 -9.21 -23.85
CA ALA A 191 -18.46 -9.42 -22.58
C ALA A 191 -19.48 -9.57 -21.45
N ALA A 192 -19.14 -10.39 -20.46
CA ALA A 192 -19.82 -10.42 -19.17
C ALA A 192 -18.81 -10.02 -18.08
N THR A 193 -19.29 -9.46 -16.97
CA THR A 193 -18.46 -9.10 -15.82
C THR A 193 -19.03 -9.63 -14.52
N ILE A 194 -18.13 -10.03 -13.60
CA ILE A 194 -18.48 -10.45 -12.23
C ILE A 194 -17.60 -9.68 -11.24
N HIS A 195 -18.20 -9.14 -10.17
CA HIS A 195 -17.50 -8.56 -9.03
C HIS A 195 -17.91 -9.25 -7.71
N ASP A 196 -17.19 -8.97 -6.63
CA ASP A 196 -17.42 -9.52 -5.28
C ASP A 196 -18.03 -8.50 -4.30
N GLY A 197 -18.48 -7.36 -4.81
CA GLY A 197 -19.03 -6.26 -4.02
C GLY A 197 -17.97 -5.38 -3.35
N SER A 198 -16.68 -5.69 -3.49
CA SER A 198 -15.61 -4.81 -3.00
C SER A 198 -15.50 -3.54 -3.85
N PRO A 199 -15.07 -2.40 -3.28
CA PRO A 199 -14.82 -1.16 -4.04
C PRO A 199 -13.81 -1.36 -5.18
N TYR A 200 -12.86 -2.29 -5.04
CA TYR A 200 -11.91 -2.66 -6.07
C TYR A 200 -12.60 -3.35 -7.24
N ALA A 201 -13.21 -4.50 -7.02
CA ALA A 201 -13.74 -5.33 -8.09
C ALA A 201 -14.93 -4.67 -8.82
N ASP A 202 -15.80 -3.97 -8.06
CA ASP A 202 -16.94 -3.25 -8.64
C ASP A 202 -16.51 -2.08 -9.52
N SER A 203 -15.53 -1.26 -9.05
CA SER A 203 -15.01 -0.16 -9.85
C SER A 203 -14.29 -0.65 -11.10
N LEU A 204 -13.41 -1.65 -10.96
CA LEU A 204 -12.58 -2.15 -12.05
C LEU A 204 -13.41 -2.80 -13.16
N GLN A 205 -14.41 -3.64 -12.79
CA GLN A 205 -15.30 -4.24 -13.77
C GLN A 205 -16.17 -3.20 -14.50
N GLN A 206 -16.58 -2.12 -13.79
CA GLN A 206 -17.36 -1.06 -14.42
C GLN A 206 -16.53 -0.28 -15.45
N VAL A 207 -15.29 0.09 -15.11
CA VAL A 207 -14.39 0.78 -16.06
C VAL A 207 -14.14 -0.07 -17.30
N MET A 208 -13.89 -1.37 -17.13
CA MET A 208 -13.73 -2.29 -18.27
C MET A 208 -14.98 -2.34 -19.13
N ALA A 209 -16.16 -2.47 -18.52
CA ALA A 209 -17.43 -2.56 -19.23
C ALA A 209 -17.74 -1.26 -20.01
N ASP A 210 -17.47 -0.10 -19.43
CA ASP A 210 -17.66 1.20 -20.06
C ASP A 210 -16.76 1.35 -21.29
N VAL A 211 -15.45 1.09 -21.13
CA VAL A 211 -14.48 1.17 -22.24
C VAL A 211 -14.82 0.17 -23.34
N PHE A 212 -15.15 -1.09 -22.98
CA PHE A 212 -15.54 -2.09 -23.96
C PHE A 212 -16.77 -1.68 -24.77
N THR A 213 -17.74 -1.03 -24.11
CA THR A 213 -18.95 -0.50 -24.74
C THR A 213 -18.65 0.72 -25.63
N GLU A 214 -17.78 1.64 -25.19
CA GLU A 214 -17.33 2.78 -25.98
C GLU A 214 -16.63 2.35 -27.28
N LEU A 215 -15.91 1.24 -27.26
CA LEU A 215 -15.28 0.64 -28.44
C LEU A 215 -16.29 -0.04 -29.39
N GLY A 216 -17.54 -0.21 -28.98
CA GLY A 216 -18.60 -0.82 -29.77
C GLY A 216 -18.92 -2.28 -29.38
N GLY A 217 -18.38 -2.75 -28.26
CA GLY A 217 -18.74 -4.03 -27.65
C GLY A 217 -20.10 -3.98 -26.94
N ARG A 218 -20.62 -5.13 -26.59
CA ARG A 218 -21.88 -5.28 -25.85
C ARG A 218 -21.66 -6.07 -24.56
N ILE A 219 -22.10 -5.53 -23.47
CA ILE A 219 -22.12 -6.26 -22.18
C ILE A 219 -23.38 -7.12 -22.15
N THR A 220 -23.21 -8.42 -22.00
CA THR A 220 -24.32 -9.41 -21.94
C THR A 220 -24.81 -9.60 -20.51
N TYR A 221 -23.91 -9.45 -19.53
CA TYR A 221 -24.20 -9.65 -18.11
C TYR A 221 -23.27 -8.80 -17.24
N GLN A 222 -23.79 -8.24 -16.16
CA GLN A 222 -23.02 -7.70 -15.04
C GLN A 222 -23.67 -8.18 -13.74
N GLY A 223 -22.90 -8.76 -12.86
CA GLY A 223 -23.42 -9.27 -11.60
C GLY A 223 -22.34 -9.51 -10.55
N ALA A 224 -22.77 -9.98 -9.39
CA ALA A 224 -21.92 -10.16 -8.23
C ALA A 224 -21.99 -11.58 -7.67
N VAL A 225 -20.87 -12.01 -7.10
CA VAL A 225 -20.78 -13.12 -6.16
C VAL A 225 -20.57 -12.55 -4.75
N ASN A 226 -20.81 -13.33 -3.71
CA ASN A 226 -20.45 -12.92 -2.37
C ASN A 226 -19.12 -13.53 -1.94
N VAL A 227 -18.36 -12.81 -1.14
CA VAL A 227 -17.17 -13.37 -0.49
C VAL A 227 -17.58 -14.58 0.34
N GLY A 228 -16.94 -15.73 0.10
CA GLY A 228 -17.26 -17.02 0.71
C GLY A 228 -18.15 -17.94 -0.13
N ASP A 229 -18.66 -17.47 -1.28
CA ASP A 229 -19.40 -18.33 -2.21
C ASP A 229 -18.45 -19.37 -2.84
N THR A 230 -18.90 -20.63 -2.86
CA THR A 230 -18.16 -21.75 -3.47
C THR A 230 -18.89 -22.33 -4.67
N GLU A 231 -20.19 -22.06 -4.79
CA GLU A 231 -21.07 -22.55 -5.86
C GLU A 231 -21.32 -21.42 -6.88
N MET A 232 -20.66 -21.51 -8.02
CA MET A 232 -20.74 -20.51 -9.08
C MET A 232 -21.74 -20.87 -10.20
N LEU A 233 -22.27 -22.09 -10.20
CA LEU A 233 -23.20 -22.55 -11.21
C LEU A 233 -24.45 -21.67 -11.39
N PRO A 234 -25.05 -21.07 -10.34
CA PRO A 234 -26.20 -20.19 -10.53
C PRO A 234 -25.89 -18.98 -11.42
N ILE A 235 -24.85 -18.20 -11.10
CA ILE A 235 -24.46 -17.04 -11.87
C ILE A 235 -23.94 -17.41 -13.26
N LEU A 236 -23.16 -18.49 -13.36
CA LEU A 236 -22.67 -18.98 -14.66
C LEU A 236 -23.80 -19.46 -15.59
N THR A 237 -24.85 -20.10 -15.03
CA THR A 237 -26.04 -20.49 -15.79
C THR A 237 -26.80 -19.26 -16.30
N GLU A 238 -26.86 -18.18 -15.52
CA GLU A 238 -27.48 -16.92 -15.94
C GLU A 238 -26.67 -16.28 -17.08
N ILE A 239 -25.37 -16.23 -16.99
CA ILE A 239 -24.45 -15.75 -18.04
C ILE A 239 -24.64 -16.57 -19.32
N ALA A 240 -24.81 -17.89 -19.22
CA ALA A 240 -25.01 -18.79 -20.35
C ALA A 240 -26.33 -18.56 -21.12
N THR A 241 -27.27 -17.74 -20.62
CA THR A 241 -28.47 -17.37 -21.34
C THR A 241 -28.20 -16.45 -22.53
N ASP A 242 -27.12 -15.65 -22.49
CA ASP A 242 -26.58 -14.81 -23.55
C ASP A 242 -25.04 -14.89 -23.52
N PRO A 243 -24.45 -16.00 -24.02
CA PRO A 243 -23.04 -16.31 -23.83
C PRO A 243 -22.11 -15.22 -24.35
N PRO A 244 -21.15 -14.73 -23.52
CA PRO A 244 -20.17 -13.75 -23.92
C PRO A 244 -18.96 -14.38 -24.63
N ASP A 245 -18.27 -13.61 -25.48
CA ASP A 245 -16.95 -13.99 -25.98
C ASP A 245 -15.90 -14.01 -24.88
N ILE A 246 -16.04 -13.10 -23.87
CA ILE A 246 -15.11 -12.98 -22.73
C ILE A 246 -15.87 -12.76 -21.42
N LEU A 247 -15.41 -13.40 -20.35
CA LEU A 247 -15.81 -13.14 -18.97
C LEU A 247 -14.67 -12.43 -18.24
N PHE A 248 -14.91 -11.19 -17.78
CA PHE A 248 -13.99 -10.43 -16.92
C PHE A 248 -14.45 -10.49 -15.46
N TYR A 249 -13.58 -10.98 -14.56
CA TYR A 249 -13.92 -11.17 -13.15
C TYR A 249 -12.72 -10.81 -12.26
N PRO A 250 -12.52 -9.50 -11.97
CA PRO A 250 -11.43 -9.00 -11.16
C PRO A 250 -11.72 -9.24 -9.66
N ILE A 251 -11.95 -10.48 -9.26
CA ILE A 251 -12.28 -10.89 -7.90
C ILE A 251 -11.10 -11.60 -7.23
N PHE A 252 -11.13 -11.64 -5.90
CA PHE A 252 -10.07 -12.27 -5.11
C PHE A 252 -10.20 -13.80 -5.09
N GLN A 253 -9.17 -14.47 -4.56
CA GLN A 253 -9.24 -15.87 -4.14
C GLN A 253 -10.04 -15.96 -2.81
N PRO A 254 -10.82 -17.03 -2.59
CA PRO A 254 -10.92 -18.24 -3.44
C PRO A 254 -11.99 -18.18 -4.56
N GLU A 255 -12.80 -17.14 -4.63
CA GLU A 255 -13.93 -17.05 -5.57
C GLU A 255 -13.48 -17.10 -7.03
N VAL A 256 -12.36 -16.44 -7.38
CA VAL A 256 -11.80 -16.51 -8.74
C VAL A 256 -11.48 -17.95 -9.14
N ASN A 257 -11.00 -18.78 -8.21
CA ASN A 257 -10.69 -20.18 -8.48
C ASN A 257 -11.96 -20.99 -8.75
N PHE A 258 -13.05 -20.73 -8.02
CA PHE A 258 -14.32 -21.42 -8.20
C PHE A 258 -15.02 -21.03 -9.51
N VAL A 259 -15.01 -19.74 -9.89
CA VAL A 259 -15.50 -19.30 -11.21
C VAL A 259 -14.72 -20.00 -12.31
N THR A 260 -13.38 -19.95 -12.25
CA THR A 260 -12.50 -20.56 -13.25
C THR A 260 -12.69 -22.07 -13.37
N ALA A 261 -12.83 -22.77 -12.24
CA ALA A 261 -13.00 -24.22 -12.25
C ALA A 261 -14.37 -24.68 -12.78
N GLN A 262 -15.44 -23.90 -12.50
CA GLN A 262 -16.81 -24.34 -12.80
C GLN A 262 -17.32 -23.88 -14.17
N ILE A 263 -16.75 -22.83 -14.76
CA ILE A 263 -17.30 -22.25 -16.00
C ILE A 263 -17.30 -23.23 -17.18
N LYS A 264 -16.27 -24.06 -17.30
CA LYS A 264 -16.16 -25.02 -18.42
C LYS A 264 -17.17 -26.18 -18.36
N ASP A 265 -17.83 -26.37 -17.22
CA ASP A 265 -18.89 -27.34 -17.03
C ASP A 265 -20.28 -26.80 -17.40
N VAL A 266 -20.37 -25.49 -17.74
CA VAL A 266 -21.65 -24.86 -18.11
C VAL A 266 -21.80 -24.79 -19.61
N ALA A 267 -22.86 -25.47 -20.10
CA ALA A 267 -23.16 -25.54 -21.53
C ALA A 267 -23.32 -24.13 -22.14
N GLY A 268 -22.54 -23.85 -23.18
CA GLY A 268 -22.53 -22.59 -23.89
C GLY A 268 -21.41 -21.62 -23.43
N LEU A 269 -20.65 -21.96 -22.36
CA LEU A 269 -19.50 -21.17 -21.88
C LEU A 269 -18.16 -21.90 -22.09
N GLU A 270 -18.14 -23.03 -22.77
CA GLU A 270 -16.93 -23.86 -22.95
C GLU A 270 -15.79 -23.08 -23.65
N ASP A 271 -16.16 -22.20 -24.60
CA ASP A 271 -15.23 -21.43 -25.42
C ASP A 271 -15.07 -19.98 -24.93
N THR A 272 -15.76 -19.58 -23.84
CA THR A 272 -15.63 -18.23 -23.28
C THR A 272 -14.20 -17.99 -22.82
N ILE A 273 -13.61 -16.87 -23.28
CA ILE A 273 -12.29 -16.42 -22.84
C ILE A 273 -12.40 -15.93 -21.41
N LEU A 274 -11.43 -16.30 -20.57
CA LEU A 274 -11.39 -15.90 -19.15
C LEU A 274 -10.36 -14.80 -18.95
N MET A 275 -10.75 -13.76 -18.21
CA MET A 275 -9.88 -12.67 -17.86
C MET A 275 -10.14 -12.20 -16.43
N GLY A 276 -9.10 -12.22 -15.62
CA GLY A 276 -9.07 -11.66 -14.28
C GLY A 276 -8.15 -10.43 -14.21
N ALA A 277 -7.74 -10.11 -12.99
CA ALA A 277 -6.86 -8.96 -12.73
C ALA A 277 -5.83 -9.30 -11.64
N ASP A 278 -5.13 -8.29 -11.15
CA ASP A 278 -4.05 -8.39 -10.15
C ASP A 278 -4.45 -9.07 -8.83
N ALA A 279 -5.72 -8.99 -8.42
CA ALA A 279 -6.24 -9.73 -7.26
C ALA A 279 -6.06 -11.26 -7.37
N ALA A 280 -5.97 -11.77 -8.61
CA ALA A 280 -5.71 -13.17 -8.91
C ALA A 280 -4.24 -13.46 -9.23
N PHE A 281 -3.38 -12.44 -9.30
CA PHE A 281 -1.98 -12.58 -9.64
C PHE A 281 -1.18 -13.07 -8.42
N SER A 282 -1.15 -14.39 -8.24
CA SER A 282 -0.49 -15.05 -7.12
C SER A 282 0.22 -16.34 -7.53
N SER A 283 1.30 -16.65 -6.82
CA SER A 283 2.14 -17.82 -7.09
C SER A 283 1.45 -19.15 -6.81
N ASP A 284 0.33 -19.16 -6.07
CA ASP A 284 -0.41 -20.37 -5.70
C ASP A 284 -1.74 -20.54 -6.44
N ILE A 285 -2.08 -19.61 -7.35
CA ILE A 285 -3.36 -19.65 -8.06
C ILE A 285 -3.55 -20.92 -8.90
N THR A 286 -2.48 -21.39 -9.52
CA THR A 286 -2.51 -22.63 -10.33
C THR A 286 -2.76 -23.86 -9.47
N ALA A 287 -2.13 -23.94 -8.29
CA ALA A 287 -2.32 -25.04 -7.34
C ALA A 287 -3.75 -25.10 -6.80
N ASN A 288 -4.36 -23.95 -6.59
CA ASN A 288 -5.73 -23.86 -6.06
C ASN A 288 -6.82 -24.09 -7.11
N THR A 289 -6.53 -23.86 -8.40
CA THR A 289 -7.52 -23.95 -9.49
C THR A 289 -7.36 -25.20 -10.34
N GLY A 290 -6.12 -25.72 -10.46
CA GLY A 290 -5.83 -26.83 -11.38
C GLY A 290 -5.79 -26.40 -12.85
N GLU A 291 -5.85 -27.38 -13.78
CA GLU A 291 -5.69 -27.15 -15.23
C GLU A 291 -6.76 -26.23 -15.84
N ALA A 292 -7.90 -26.01 -15.16
CA ALA A 292 -8.95 -25.12 -15.63
C ALA A 292 -8.49 -23.66 -15.79
N ILE A 293 -7.37 -23.28 -15.13
CA ILE A 293 -6.79 -21.93 -15.21
C ILE A 293 -5.99 -21.68 -16.48
N LEU A 294 -5.60 -22.75 -17.21
CA LEU A 294 -4.81 -22.57 -18.42
C LEU A 294 -5.55 -21.73 -19.46
N GLY A 295 -4.89 -20.72 -19.96
CA GLY A 295 -5.45 -19.73 -20.88
C GLY A 295 -6.06 -18.51 -20.21
N LEU A 296 -6.14 -18.44 -18.87
CA LEU A 296 -6.61 -17.25 -18.16
C LEU A 296 -5.67 -16.05 -18.43
N TYR A 297 -6.26 -14.94 -18.84
CA TYR A 297 -5.59 -13.66 -18.92
C TYR A 297 -5.69 -12.88 -17.60
N LEU A 298 -4.64 -12.17 -17.21
CA LEU A 298 -4.61 -11.32 -16.03
C LEU A 298 -4.03 -9.95 -16.40
N THR A 299 -4.70 -8.88 -16.00
CA THR A 299 -4.07 -7.56 -15.97
C THR A 299 -3.37 -7.36 -14.64
N SER A 300 -2.13 -6.85 -14.66
CA SER A 300 -1.34 -6.65 -13.43
C SER A 300 -0.25 -5.62 -13.67
N PRO A 301 0.34 -5.03 -12.62
CA PRO A 301 1.51 -4.18 -12.75
C PRO A 301 2.65 -4.85 -13.52
N LEU A 302 3.37 -4.03 -14.28
CA LEU A 302 4.61 -4.40 -14.97
C LEU A 302 5.77 -3.60 -14.37
N VAL A 303 6.69 -4.27 -13.73
CA VAL A 303 7.93 -3.67 -13.23
C VAL A 303 9.12 -4.39 -13.87
N GLN A 304 10.09 -3.63 -14.37
CA GLN A 304 11.25 -4.16 -15.06
C GLN A 304 12.46 -3.23 -14.84
N GLY A 305 13.66 -3.77 -15.05
CA GLY A 305 14.92 -3.02 -15.04
C GLY A 305 15.85 -3.42 -13.91
N GLU A 306 17.05 -2.85 -13.93
CA GLU A 306 18.15 -3.25 -13.03
C GLU A 306 17.78 -3.10 -11.54
N ALA A 307 17.13 -2.01 -11.16
CA ALA A 307 16.70 -1.80 -9.77
C ALA A 307 15.66 -2.84 -9.31
N TYR A 308 14.79 -3.28 -10.22
CA TYR A 308 13.84 -4.34 -9.92
C TYR A 308 14.54 -5.70 -9.78
N ASP A 309 15.51 -6.01 -10.66
CA ASP A 309 16.30 -7.24 -10.57
C ASP A 309 17.09 -7.29 -9.24
N GLU A 310 17.60 -6.15 -8.77
CA GLU A 310 18.25 -6.02 -7.46
C GLU A 310 17.27 -6.28 -6.29
N LEU A 311 16.05 -5.76 -6.38
CA LEU A 311 15.00 -6.03 -5.38
C LEU A 311 14.67 -7.53 -5.32
N LEU A 312 14.50 -8.17 -6.47
CA LEU A 312 14.25 -9.62 -6.54
C LEU A 312 15.40 -10.44 -5.96
N ALA A 313 16.64 -10.02 -6.21
CA ALA A 313 17.82 -10.69 -5.61
C ALA A 313 17.86 -10.54 -4.08
N LYS A 314 17.49 -9.38 -3.54
CA LYS A 314 17.38 -9.16 -2.08
C LYS A 314 16.23 -9.97 -1.49
N TRP A 315 15.11 -10.07 -2.22
CA TRP A 315 13.99 -10.89 -1.82
C TRP A 315 14.39 -12.38 -1.71
N ASP A 316 15.02 -12.93 -2.75
CA ASP A 316 15.48 -14.32 -2.75
C ASP A 316 16.47 -14.58 -1.62
N ALA A 317 17.39 -13.66 -1.38
CA ALA A 317 18.35 -13.78 -0.30
C ALA A 317 17.72 -13.76 1.11
N LYS A 318 16.63 -13.01 1.31
CA LYS A 318 15.98 -12.85 2.63
C LYS A 318 14.91 -13.89 2.88
N PHE A 319 14.08 -14.21 1.86
CA PHE A 319 12.88 -15.05 2.01
C PHE A 319 12.94 -16.35 1.21
N GLY A 320 13.79 -16.43 0.20
CA GLY A 320 13.87 -17.54 -0.76
C GLY A 320 12.83 -17.47 -1.86
N GLY A 321 13.24 -17.74 -3.10
CA GLY A 321 12.38 -17.72 -4.27
C GLY A 321 11.94 -16.33 -4.74
N LEU A 322 10.81 -16.27 -5.43
CA LEU A 322 10.24 -15.03 -5.93
C LEU A 322 9.13 -14.50 -5.02
N PRO A 323 8.83 -13.19 -5.07
CA PRO A 323 7.70 -12.62 -4.39
C PRO A 323 6.39 -13.30 -4.80
N PRO A 324 5.41 -13.47 -3.87
CA PRO A 324 4.19 -14.22 -4.15
C PRO A 324 3.14 -13.46 -4.95
N SER A 325 3.30 -12.15 -5.17
CA SER A 325 2.37 -11.29 -5.91
C SER A 325 3.12 -10.18 -6.67
N ALA A 326 2.42 -9.12 -7.12
CA ALA A 326 2.95 -8.11 -8.05
C ALA A 326 3.25 -6.75 -7.42
N PHE A 327 3.02 -6.54 -6.11
CA PHE A 327 3.05 -5.21 -5.49
C PHE A 327 4.26 -4.93 -4.60
N HIS A 328 5.20 -5.86 -4.49
CA HIS A 328 6.42 -5.71 -3.67
C HIS A 328 7.25 -4.48 -4.07
N ALA A 329 7.42 -4.20 -5.37
CA ALA A 329 8.15 -3.02 -5.81
C ALA A 329 7.43 -1.71 -5.44
N HIS A 330 6.10 -1.67 -5.56
CA HIS A 330 5.28 -0.52 -5.14
C HIS A 330 5.36 -0.30 -3.63
N SER A 331 5.44 -1.39 -2.85
CA SER A 331 5.56 -1.34 -1.40
C SER A 331 6.96 -0.88 -0.95
N TYR A 332 8.00 -1.30 -1.66
CA TYR A 332 9.35 -0.78 -1.47
C TYR A 332 9.39 0.73 -1.69
N ASP A 333 8.86 1.22 -2.82
CA ASP A 333 8.81 2.64 -3.14
C ASP A 333 7.99 3.44 -2.12
N ALA A 334 6.82 2.93 -1.72
CA ALA A 334 5.97 3.55 -0.70
C ALA A 334 6.72 3.72 0.63
N THR A 335 7.50 2.69 1.01
CA THR A 335 8.30 2.71 2.24
C THR A 335 9.42 3.73 2.14
N MET A 336 10.18 3.74 1.06
CA MET A 336 11.26 4.70 0.84
C MET A 336 10.74 6.14 0.78
N MET A 337 9.59 6.39 0.15
CA MET A 337 8.93 7.70 0.14
C MET A 337 8.53 8.14 1.54
N LEU A 338 7.93 7.26 2.34
CA LEU A 338 7.53 7.58 3.71
C LEU A 338 8.75 7.89 4.58
N LEU A 339 9.77 7.06 4.55
CA LEU A 339 10.99 7.25 5.36
C LEU A 339 11.73 8.52 4.99
N GLN A 340 11.88 8.83 3.69
CA GLN A 340 12.49 10.09 3.24
C GLN A 340 11.66 11.31 3.64
N ALA A 341 10.33 11.22 3.57
CA ALA A 341 9.46 12.30 4.03
C ALA A 341 9.64 12.54 5.54
N ILE A 342 9.66 11.48 6.36
CA ILE A 342 9.90 11.56 7.81
C ILE A 342 11.27 12.18 8.08
N GLU A 343 12.33 11.67 7.46
CA GLU A 343 13.70 12.18 7.65
C GLU A 343 13.82 13.67 7.30
N SER A 344 13.15 14.10 6.21
CA SER A 344 13.22 15.48 5.73
C SER A 344 12.59 16.51 6.67
N VAL A 345 11.64 16.09 7.54
CA VAL A 345 10.88 16.99 8.44
C VAL A 345 11.21 16.79 9.92
N ALA A 346 11.92 15.71 10.26
CA ALA A 346 12.34 15.44 11.63
C ALA A 346 13.28 16.52 12.14
N GLN A 347 13.02 17.05 13.33
CA GLN A 347 13.86 18.02 14.02
C GLN A 347 14.68 17.30 15.09
N ASP A 348 16.01 17.46 15.05
CA ASP A 348 16.95 16.91 16.05
C ASP A 348 17.34 18.02 17.03
N ASP A 349 17.28 17.74 18.33
CA ASP A 349 17.68 18.66 19.39
C ASP A 349 19.20 18.70 19.62
N GLY A 350 19.98 17.92 18.89
CA GLY A 350 21.42 17.78 19.05
C GLY A 350 21.84 16.88 20.21
N ALA A 351 20.88 16.34 20.98
CA ALA A 351 21.08 15.32 22.00
C ALA A 351 20.60 13.93 21.55
N GLY A 352 20.09 13.84 20.32
CA GLY A 352 19.59 12.64 19.69
C GLY A 352 18.09 12.42 19.88
N ASN A 353 17.33 13.38 20.42
CA ASN A 353 15.88 13.28 20.42
C ASN A 353 15.31 13.88 19.14
N LEU A 354 14.28 13.26 18.57
CA LEU A 354 13.60 13.78 17.38
C LEU A 354 12.19 14.28 17.73
N LEU A 355 11.78 15.34 17.04
CA LEU A 355 10.41 15.84 17.02
C LEU A 355 9.91 15.82 15.58
N ILE A 356 8.88 15.02 15.30
CA ILE A 356 8.40 14.71 13.95
C ILE A 356 6.97 15.22 13.82
N GLY A 357 6.76 16.27 13.01
CA GLY A 357 5.46 16.91 12.79
C GLY A 357 4.61 16.09 11.81
N LYS A 358 3.37 15.77 12.17
CA LYS A 358 2.46 14.97 11.34
C LYS A 358 1.96 15.73 10.09
N GLN A 359 1.64 17.02 10.21
CA GLN A 359 1.29 17.85 9.05
C GLN A 359 2.50 18.03 8.14
N ALA A 360 3.68 18.18 8.71
CA ALA A 360 4.92 18.32 7.94
C ALA A 360 5.18 17.07 7.06
N ILE A 361 4.90 15.85 7.56
CA ILE A 361 4.97 14.62 6.75
C ILE A 361 3.96 14.68 5.60
N ARG A 362 2.69 15.09 5.86
CA ARG A 362 1.68 15.24 4.80
C ARG A 362 2.14 16.22 3.73
N ASP A 363 2.67 17.37 4.14
CA ASP A 363 3.16 18.39 3.23
C ASP A 363 4.35 17.88 2.40
N ALA A 364 5.28 17.15 3.02
CA ALA A 364 6.42 16.56 2.33
C ALA A 364 5.98 15.50 1.29
N LEU A 365 5.03 14.62 1.64
CA LEU A 365 4.49 13.62 0.71
C LEU A 365 3.70 14.27 -0.43
N SER A 366 2.90 15.30 -0.15
CA SER A 366 2.15 16.04 -1.18
C SER A 366 3.07 16.82 -2.13
N ALA A 367 4.28 17.14 -1.69
CA ALA A 367 5.27 17.85 -2.49
C ALA A 367 6.21 16.92 -3.29
N VAL A 368 5.97 15.61 -3.25
CA VAL A 368 6.79 14.66 -4.01
C VAL A 368 6.60 14.89 -5.51
N GLU A 369 7.66 15.33 -6.16
CA GLU A 369 7.76 15.51 -7.60
C GLU A 369 9.04 14.81 -8.11
N GLY A 370 8.88 13.72 -8.86
CA GLY A 370 10.02 13.05 -9.47
C GLY A 370 10.83 12.15 -8.54
N PHE A 371 10.20 11.47 -7.59
CA PHE A 371 10.85 10.44 -6.78
C PHE A 371 11.28 9.26 -7.69
N PRO A 372 12.59 8.89 -7.68
CA PRO A 372 13.10 7.84 -8.55
C PRO A 372 12.81 6.46 -7.93
N GLY A 373 11.58 5.98 -8.07
CA GLY A 373 11.16 4.66 -7.59
C GLY A 373 11.57 3.52 -8.53
N ILE A 374 11.53 2.30 -8.02
CA ILE A 374 11.69 1.06 -8.80
C ILE A 374 10.55 0.91 -9.80
N THR A 375 9.35 1.37 -9.42
CA THR A 375 8.14 1.33 -10.26
C THR A 375 8.07 2.47 -11.28
N GLY A 376 9.04 3.36 -11.27
CA GLY A 376 9.13 4.51 -12.16
C GLY A 376 9.35 5.82 -11.42
N ASN A 377 9.15 6.92 -12.13
CA ASN A 377 9.29 8.25 -11.54
C ASN A 377 7.97 8.65 -10.89
N LEU A 378 7.91 8.68 -9.55
CA LEU A 378 6.69 8.95 -8.81
C LEU A 378 6.51 10.45 -8.55
N ALA A 379 5.27 10.93 -8.67
CA ALA A 379 4.87 12.29 -8.35
C ALA A 379 3.43 12.30 -7.82
N CYS A 380 3.24 12.80 -6.59
CA CYS A 380 1.92 12.76 -5.96
C CYS A 380 1.00 13.87 -6.49
N GLY A 381 -0.18 13.49 -6.99
CA GLY A 381 -1.25 14.41 -7.32
C GLY A 381 -1.95 14.98 -6.09
N GLU A 382 -2.87 15.93 -6.30
CA GLU A 382 -3.61 16.63 -5.23
C GLU A 382 -4.36 15.68 -4.28
N THR A 383 -4.77 14.53 -4.78
CA THR A 383 -5.54 13.51 -4.02
C THR A 383 -4.73 12.26 -3.70
N GLY A 384 -3.39 12.33 -3.82
CA GLY A 384 -2.49 11.28 -3.35
C GLY A 384 -2.23 10.14 -4.32
N ASP A 385 -2.67 10.21 -5.60
CA ASP A 385 -2.16 9.34 -6.65
C ASP A 385 -0.70 9.72 -6.94
N CYS A 386 0.26 8.85 -6.61
CA CYS A 386 1.69 9.12 -6.83
C CYS A 386 2.28 8.35 -8.01
N ALA A 387 1.61 7.31 -8.51
CA ALA A 387 2.01 6.61 -9.73
C ALA A 387 1.82 7.51 -10.95
N THR A 388 2.88 7.67 -11.76
CA THR A 388 2.84 8.52 -12.96
C THR A 388 2.30 7.78 -14.17
N GLY A 389 1.68 6.62 -14.02
CA GLY A 389 1.03 6.06 -15.11
C GLY A 389 0.95 4.55 -15.21
N GLU A 390 1.14 4.11 -16.24
CA GLU A 390 0.56 3.09 -17.07
C GLU A 390 1.49 1.85 -17.16
N ALA A 391 2.36 1.61 -16.15
CA ALA A 391 3.17 0.39 -16.11
C ALA A 391 2.28 -0.82 -15.75
N LEU A 392 1.34 -1.13 -16.65
CA LEU A 392 0.42 -2.25 -16.58
C LEU A 392 0.63 -3.16 -17.79
N ALA A 393 0.42 -4.44 -17.61
CA ALA A 393 0.52 -5.43 -18.67
C ALA A 393 -0.60 -6.47 -18.57
N VAL A 394 -0.72 -7.24 -19.65
CA VAL A 394 -1.53 -8.44 -19.69
C VAL A 394 -0.60 -9.63 -19.62
N TYR A 395 -0.93 -10.58 -18.77
CA TYR A 395 -0.26 -11.86 -18.61
C TYR A 395 -1.19 -12.99 -19.00
N GLN A 396 -0.65 -14.13 -19.37
CA GLN A 396 -1.43 -15.33 -19.63
C GLN A 396 -0.85 -16.53 -18.88
N ILE A 397 -1.69 -17.32 -18.25
CA ILE A 397 -1.28 -18.56 -17.60
C ILE A 397 -1.30 -19.68 -18.64
N ASN A 398 -0.15 -20.01 -19.20
CA ASN A 398 0.02 -21.07 -20.21
C ASN A 398 0.73 -22.32 -19.65
N ASP A 399 1.32 -22.20 -18.47
CA ASP A 399 2.06 -23.26 -17.79
C ASP A 399 1.69 -23.26 -16.29
N MET A 400 1.37 -24.43 -15.76
CA MET A 400 1.00 -24.63 -14.36
C MET A 400 2.16 -24.42 -13.37
N GLU A 401 3.40 -24.53 -13.85
CA GLU A 401 4.61 -24.42 -13.02
C GLU A 401 5.30 -23.05 -13.17
N ALA A 402 4.88 -22.24 -14.15
CA ALA A 402 5.49 -20.94 -14.40
C ALA A 402 5.01 -19.86 -13.42
N TRP A 403 5.96 -19.20 -12.77
CA TRP A 403 5.73 -17.99 -11.98
C TRP A 403 6.84 -16.97 -12.22
N PRO A 404 6.53 -15.71 -12.52
CA PRO A 404 5.19 -15.19 -12.86
C PRO A 404 4.63 -15.77 -14.16
N PRO A 405 3.32 -15.56 -14.46
CA PRO A 405 2.73 -15.92 -15.75
C PRO A 405 3.41 -15.24 -16.93
N GLU A 406 3.20 -15.76 -18.13
CA GLU A 406 3.81 -15.25 -19.35
C GLU A 406 3.28 -13.85 -19.71
N LEU A 407 4.18 -12.92 -19.99
CA LEU A 407 3.83 -11.58 -20.44
C LEU A 407 3.31 -11.64 -21.90
N VAL A 408 2.11 -11.11 -22.11
CA VAL A 408 1.52 -11.00 -23.46
C VAL A 408 2.10 -9.77 -24.16
N ASN A 409 2.71 -9.98 -25.33
CA ASN A 409 3.18 -8.87 -26.15
C ASN A 409 1.98 -8.17 -26.80
N LEU A 410 1.77 -6.91 -26.45
CA LEU A 410 0.79 -6.05 -27.09
C LEU A 410 1.41 -5.46 -28.35
N GLU A 411 0.95 -5.86 -29.56
CA GLU A 411 1.38 -5.30 -30.84
C GLU A 411 0.68 -3.99 -31.18
#